data_ccd0a6bba26d84bbca470c68f200dc50
#
_entry.id   ccd0a6bba26d84bbca470c68f200dc50
#
_cell.length_a   1.000
_cell.length_b   1.000
_cell.length_c   1.000
_cell.angle_alpha   90.00
_cell.angle_beta   90.00
_cell.angle_gamma   90.00
#
_symmetry.space_group_name_H-M   'P 1'
#
loop_
_entity.id
_entity.type
_entity.pdbx_description
1 polymer ?
#
loop_
_entity_poly.entity_id
_entity_poly.type
_entity_poly.pdbx_seq_one_letter_code
_entity_poly.pdbx_strand_id
1 'polypeptide(L)'
;MGQGLRQRRLIVSVLGAYLAWTLMAAEVLFVAAKDEDMPRFLSRSTAEDVPVPALLMTTVLSQVVLVITMFSDNAFNFALDLTSALTLIPFLLAAAFALKIAVRPDGRTVGGGTGFSGDLVVAVLATVYTAFLLYAAGLKFVLVSFIFYAPATVLFVMARREQGRRPFSPRELIILAVSVVGAVIGVVALAVGWISL
;
A
#
# COMPACT_ATOMS: atom_id res chain seq x y z
N MET A 1 10.48 35.67 -20.82
CA MET A 1 10.64 35.62 -19.33
C MET A 1 9.63 34.72 -18.62
N GLY A 2 8.40 34.52 -19.08
CA GLY A 2 7.35 33.73 -18.38
C GLY A 2 7.60 32.22 -18.28
N GLN A 3 8.26 31.60 -19.25
CA GLN A 3 8.46 30.14 -19.26
C GLN A 3 9.44 29.67 -18.16
N GLY A 4 10.52 30.38 -17.92
CA GLY A 4 11.49 29.99 -16.89
C GLY A 4 10.94 30.13 -15.46
N LEU A 5 10.10 31.12 -15.21
CA LEU A 5 9.40 31.27 -13.91
C LEU A 5 8.37 30.16 -13.69
N ARG A 6 7.62 29.75 -14.71
CA ARG A 6 6.67 28.66 -14.65
C ARG A 6 7.36 27.32 -14.37
N GLN A 7 8.47 27.06 -15.05
CA GLN A 7 9.26 25.84 -14.87
C GLN A 7 9.85 25.74 -13.46
N ARG A 8 10.41 26.83 -12.91
CA ARG A 8 10.92 26.86 -11.53
C ARG A 8 9.82 26.59 -10.49
N ARG A 9 8.65 27.19 -10.68
CA ARG A 9 7.49 26.94 -9.79
C ARG A 9 7.04 25.48 -9.82
N LEU A 10 7.00 24.85 -10.99
CA LEU A 10 6.69 23.44 -11.13
C LEU A 10 7.70 22.56 -10.39
N ILE A 11 8.99 22.81 -10.57
CA ILE A 11 10.06 22.05 -9.90
C ILE A 11 9.91 22.16 -8.37
N VAL A 12 9.74 23.36 -7.83
CA VAL A 12 9.57 23.58 -6.39
C VAL A 12 8.31 22.87 -5.87
N SER A 13 7.21 22.93 -6.62
CA SER A 13 5.96 22.25 -6.25
C SER A 13 6.12 20.71 -6.22
N VAL A 14 6.78 20.15 -7.24
CA VAL A 14 7.03 18.69 -7.32
C VAL A 14 7.96 18.24 -6.20
N LEU A 15 9.03 18.98 -5.92
CA LEU A 15 9.94 18.66 -4.82
C LEU A 15 9.26 18.76 -3.45
N GLY A 16 8.41 19.76 -3.25
CA GLY A 16 7.61 19.89 -2.03
C GLY A 16 6.63 18.73 -1.84
N ALA A 17 5.94 18.35 -2.90
CA ALA A 17 5.05 17.18 -2.88
C ALA A 17 5.82 15.89 -2.60
N TYR A 18 6.95 15.68 -3.27
CA TYR A 18 7.80 14.50 -3.04
C TYR A 18 8.26 14.41 -1.58
N LEU A 19 8.73 15.52 -1.00
CA LEU A 19 9.13 15.58 0.41
C LEU A 19 7.96 15.22 1.34
N ALA A 20 6.78 15.82 1.12
CA ALA A 20 5.60 15.56 1.95
C ALA A 20 5.19 14.08 1.90
N TRP A 21 5.15 13.47 0.72
CA TRP A 21 4.81 12.05 0.55
C TRP A 21 5.86 11.12 1.16
N THR A 22 7.15 11.45 1.04
CA THR A 22 8.23 10.65 1.63
C THR A 22 8.15 10.66 3.15
N LEU A 23 7.91 11.83 3.76
CA LEU A 23 7.75 11.95 5.21
C LEU A 23 6.50 11.21 5.70
N MET A 24 5.37 11.34 4.99
CA MET A 24 4.14 10.62 5.33
C MET A 24 4.34 9.10 5.25
N ALA A 25 5.01 8.59 4.21
CA ALA A 25 5.29 7.17 4.07
C ALA A 25 6.21 6.65 5.20
N ALA A 26 7.22 7.42 5.59
CA ALA A 26 8.09 7.07 6.71
C ALA A 26 7.34 7.07 8.04
N GLU A 27 6.45 8.03 8.27
CA GLU A 27 5.62 8.09 9.47
C GLU A 27 4.68 6.89 9.58
N VAL A 28 4.04 6.49 8.49
CA VAL A 28 3.19 5.27 8.46
C VAL A 28 3.98 4.03 8.87
N LEU A 29 5.20 3.84 8.34
CA LEU A 29 6.06 2.72 8.72
C LEU A 29 6.49 2.77 10.18
N PHE A 30 6.81 3.97 10.67
CA PHE A 30 7.21 4.19 12.05
C PHE A 30 6.08 3.90 13.03
N VAL A 31 4.88 4.39 12.76
CA VAL A 31 3.69 4.12 13.58
C VAL A 31 3.34 2.63 13.55
N ALA A 32 3.35 2.00 12.37
CA ALA A 32 3.11 0.56 12.27
C ALA A 32 4.15 -0.27 13.07
N ALA A 33 5.40 0.20 13.16
CA ALA A 33 6.41 -0.44 13.98
C ALA A 33 6.22 -0.18 15.48
N LYS A 34 5.69 0.98 15.88
CA LYS A 34 5.28 1.26 17.27
C LYS A 34 4.10 0.39 17.72
N ASP A 35 3.15 0.15 16.79
CA ASP A 35 1.98 -0.71 17.03
C ASP A 35 2.31 -2.21 16.92
N GLU A 36 3.59 -2.55 16.80
CA GLU A 36 4.10 -3.92 16.68
C GLU A 36 3.69 -4.67 15.41
N ASP A 37 3.14 -3.99 14.40
CA ASP A 37 2.79 -4.58 13.10
C ASP A 37 3.97 -4.67 12.13
N MET A 38 5.07 -3.96 12.42
CA MET A 38 6.32 -3.95 11.67
C MET A 38 7.54 -4.25 12.58
N PRO A 39 8.71 -4.62 12.01
CA PRO A 39 9.91 -4.89 12.79
C PRO A 39 10.35 -3.70 13.66
N ARG A 40 10.82 -3.98 14.87
CA ARG A 40 11.21 -2.98 15.88
C ARG A 40 12.30 -2.01 15.43
N PHE A 41 13.14 -2.39 14.47
CA PHE A 41 14.18 -1.47 14.00
C PHE A 41 13.60 -0.22 13.34
N LEU A 42 12.38 -0.31 12.75
CA LEU A 42 11.69 0.82 12.13
C LEU A 42 11.07 1.79 13.16
N SER A 43 10.86 1.35 14.41
CA SER A 43 10.36 2.21 15.49
C SER A 43 11.47 3.04 16.17
N ARG A 44 12.72 2.94 15.71
CA ARG A 44 13.82 3.74 16.24
C ARG A 44 13.74 5.17 15.70
N SER A 45 13.84 6.13 16.62
CA SER A 45 13.96 7.56 16.30
C SER A 45 15.24 8.14 16.91
N THR A 46 15.65 9.29 16.39
CA THR A 46 16.71 10.11 17.01
C THR A 46 16.18 10.83 18.25
N ALA A 47 17.06 11.54 18.97
CA ALA A 47 16.69 12.37 20.10
C ALA A 47 15.69 13.51 19.72
N GLU A 48 15.60 13.82 18.44
CA GLU A 48 14.68 14.83 17.85
C GLU A 48 13.42 14.17 17.23
N ASP A 49 13.10 12.95 17.65
CA ASP A 49 11.94 12.15 17.14
C ASP A 49 11.91 11.90 15.64
N VAL A 50 13.05 11.96 14.94
CA VAL A 50 13.12 11.67 13.51
C VAL A 50 13.26 10.16 13.28
N PRO A 51 12.35 9.49 12.55
CA PRO A 51 12.38 8.05 12.29
C PRO A 51 13.35 7.69 11.15
N VAL A 52 14.66 7.82 11.39
CA VAL A 52 15.72 7.63 10.37
C VAL A 52 15.63 6.27 9.65
N PRO A 53 15.44 5.11 10.32
CA PRO A 53 15.36 3.84 9.61
C PRO A 53 14.16 3.74 8.67
N ALA A 54 13.00 4.30 9.07
CA ALA A 54 11.82 4.34 8.24
C ALA A 54 12.01 5.26 7.02
N LEU A 55 12.64 6.43 7.21
CA LEU A 55 13.02 7.35 6.12
C LEU A 55 14.00 6.70 5.14
N LEU A 56 15.02 6.02 5.62
CA LEU A 56 15.97 5.32 4.76
C LEU A 56 15.27 4.22 3.95
N MET A 57 14.41 3.43 4.59
CA MET A 57 13.67 2.37 3.92
C MET A 57 12.76 2.92 2.82
N THR A 58 11.97 3.97 3.09
CA THR A 58 11.11 4.61 2.08
C THR A 58 11.93 5.19 0.94
N THR A 59 13.04 5.84 1.24
CA THR A 59 13.93 6.42 0.22
C THR A 59 14.54 5.33 -0.66
N VAL A 60 15.05 4.24 -0.09
CA VAL A 60 15.63 3.12 -0.86
C VAL A 60 14.56 2.47 -1.73
N LEU A 61 13.37 2.20 -1.20
CA LEU A 61 12.27 1.64 -1.99
C LEU A 61 11.87 2.56 -3.15
N SER A 62 11.78 3.86 -2.91
CA SER A 62 11.49 4.85 -3.96
C SER A 62 12.57 4.85 -5.04
N GLN A 63 13.84 4.75 -4.67
CA GLN A 63 14.94 4.68 -5.65
C GLN A 63 14.89 3.38 -6.46
N VAL A 64 14.58 2.24 -5.84
CA VAL A 64 14.41 0.97 -6.55
C VAL A 64 13.29 1.06 -7.58
N VAL A 65 12.14 1.62 -7.21
CA VAL A 65 11.01 1.82 -8.14
C VAL A 65 11.43 2.76 -9.28
N LEU A 66 12.09 3.87 -8.99
CA LEU A 66 12.59 4.80 -10.02
C LEU A 66 13.55 4.10 -11.00
N VAL A 67 14.49 3.31 -10.50
CA VAL A 67 15.42 2.55 -11.35
C VAL A 67 14.66 1.57 -12.25
N ILE A 68 13.68 0.83 -11.70
CA ILE A 68 12.86 -0.09 -12.50
C ILE A 68 12.09 0.66 -13.60
N THR A 69 11.52 1.81 -13.28
CA THR A 69 10.75 2.60 -14.24
C THR A 69 11.62 3.20 -15.36
N MET A 70 12.93 3.39 -15.15
CA MET A 70 13.84 3.86 -16.20
C MET A 70 14.00 2.88 -17.36
N PHE A 71 13.71 1.61 -17.16
CA PHE A 71 13.76 0.56 -18.19
C PHE A 71 12.45 0.37 -18.97
N SER A 72 11.42 1.15 -18.69
CA SER A 72 10.12 1.08 -19.35
C SER A 72 9.90 2.29 -20.26
N ASP A 73 9.52 2.06 -21.51
CA ASP A 73 9.19 3.11 -22.48
C ASP A 73 7.99 3.96 -22.04
N ASN A 74 7.08 3.38 -21.23
CA ASN A 74 5.91 4.04 -20.66
C ASN A 74 5.98 4.14 -19.13
N ALA A 75 7.18 4.39 -18.60
CA ALA A 75 7.48 4.41 -17.16
C ALA A 75 6.47 5.21 -16.31
N PHE A 76 6.05 6.37 -16.81
CA PHE A 76 5.10 7.23 -16.07
C PHE A 76 3.72 6.59 -15.94
N ASN A 77 3.16 6.08 -17.03
CA ASN A 77 1.84 5.43 -17.01
C ASN A 77 1.89 4.15 -16.17
N PHE A 78 2.95 3.35 -16.33
CA PHE A 78 3.16 2.15 -15.51
C PHE A 78 3.20 2.48 -14.01
N ALA A 79 3.96 3.52 -13.62
CA ALA A 79 4.06 3.94 -12.22
C ALA A 79 2.71 4.42 -11.66
N LEU A 80 1.92 5.17 -12.46
CA LEU A 80 0.57 5.61 -12.08
C LEU A 80 -0.38 4.43 -11.87
N ASP A 81 -0.43 3.52 -12.82
CA ASP A 81 -1.33 2.36 -12.78
C ASP A 81 -0.97 1.41 -11.63
N LEU A 82 0.33 1.17 -11.44
CA LEU A 82 0.82 0.36 -10.32
C LEU A 82 0.51 1.00 -8.96
N THR A 83 0.74 2.30 -8.82
CA THR A 83 0.42 3.05 -7.59
C THR A 83 -1.07 2.99 -7.30
N SER A 84 -1.92 3.15 -8.33
CA SER A 84 -3.37 3.03 -8.21
C SER A 84 -3.78 1.65 -7.72
N ALA A 85 -3.26 0.58 -8.32
CA ALA A 85 -3.57 -0.78 -7.91
C ALA A 85 -3.10 -1.09 -6.47
N LEU A 86 -1.88 -0.70 -6.12
CA LEU A 86 -1.34 -0.87 -4.76
C LEU A 86 -2.16 -0.14 -3.70
N THR A 87 -2.68 1.05 -4.02
CA THR A 87 -3.47 1.86 -3.09
C THR A 87 -4.91 1.34 -2.96
N LEU A 88 -5.51 0.84 -4.03
CA LEU A 88 -6.90 0.34 -4.02
C LEU A 88 -7.07 -0.93 -3.17
N ILE A 89 -6.05 -1.77 -3.05
CA ILE A 89 -6.12 -3.00 -2.25
C ILE A 89 -6.35 -2.69 -0.75
N PRO A 90 -5.57 -1.84 -0.07
CA PRO A 90 -5.86 -1.43 1.31
C PRO A 90 -7.21 -0.75 1.47
N PHE A 91 -7.63 0.09 0.52
CA PHE A 91 -8.94 0.72 0.56
C PHE A 91 -10.09 -0.29 0.47
N LEU A 92 -9.96 -1.30 -0.40
CA LEU A 92 -10.94 -2.39 -0.48
C LEU A 92 -11.01 -3.17 0.83
N LEU A 93 -9.87 -3.47 1.45
CA LEU A 93 -9.82 -4.15 2.74
C LEU A 93 -10.44 -3.32 3.86
N ALA A 94 -10.18 -2.01 3.89
CA ALA A 94 -10.79 -1.08 4.85
C ALA A 94 -12.31 -0.99 4.67
N ALA A 95 -12.79 -0.88 3.43
CA ALA A 95 -14.22 -0.85 3.11
C ALA A 95 -14.89 -2.18 3.48
N ALA A 96 -14.28 -3.32 3.16
CA ALA A 96 -14.77 -4.65 3.54
C ALA A 96 -14.80 -4.84 5.07
N PHE A 97 -13.82 -4.28 5.80
CA PHE A 97 -13.80 -4.29 7.25
C PHE A 97 -14.93 -3.44 7.84
N ALA A 98 -15.16 -2.25 7.29
CA ALA A 98 -16.29 -1.39 7.67
C ALA A 98 -17.65 -2.11 7.44
N LEU A 99 -17.78 -2.79 6.29
CA LEU A 99 -18.96 -3.61 5.98
C LEU A 99 -19.15 -4.74 7.02
N LYS A 100 -18.07 -5.43 7.36
CA LYS A 100 -18.09 -6.49 8.38
C LYS A 100 -18.55 -5.97 9.76
N ILE A 101 -18.14 -4.76 10.14
CA ILE A 101 -18.60 -4.12 11.40
C ILE A 101 -20.06 -3.72 11.27
N ALA A 102 -20.48 -3.11 10.16
CA ALA A 102 -21.83 -2.65 9.92
C ALA A 102 -22.87 -3.79 9.91
N VAL A 103 -22.48 -5.00 9.52
CA VAL A 103 -23.36 -6.19 9.51
C VAL A 103 -23.46 -6.85 10.89
N ARG A 104 -22.56 -6.54 11.84
CA ARG A 104 -22.60 -7.16 13.17
C ARG A 104 -23.69 -6.55 14.05
N PRO A 105 -24.45 -7.41 14.81
CA PRO A 105 -25.54 -6.94 15.67
C PRO A 105 -25.09 -6.15 16.92
N ASP A 106 -23.78 -6.02 17.16
CA ASP A 106 -23.21 -5.49 18.41
C ASP A 106 -23.39 -3.97 18.61
N GLY A 107 -24.23 -3.30 17.79
CA GLY A 107 -24.58 -1.89 17.97
C GLY A 107 -23.43 -0.87 17.81
N ARG A 108 -22.26 -1.32 17.34
CA ARG A 108 -21.13 -0.42 17.05
C ARG A 108 -21.39 0.28 15.73
N THR A 109 -21.69 1.57 15.80
CA THR A 109 -21.79 2.44 14.62
C THR A 109 -20.40 2.77 14.10
N VAL A 110 -20.21 2.67 12.79
CA VAL A 110 -19.00 3.13 12.12
C VAL A 110 -19.22 4.62 11.81
N GLY A 111 -18.61 5.51 12.61
CA GLY A 111 -18.61 6.95 12.29
C GLY A 111 -19.66 7.83 12.96
N GLY A 112 -20.28 7.39 14.03
CA GLY A 112 -20.86 8.30 15.05
C GLY A 112 -22.09 9.09 14.67
N GLY A 113 -23.04 8.55 13.84
CA GLY A 113 -24.24 9.36 13.75
C GLY A 113 -25.34 9.01 12.76
N THR A 114 -25.15 8.13 11.80
CA THR A 114 -26.17 7.89 10.77
C THR A 114 -27.15 6.74 11.08
N GLY A 115 -26.91 6.01 12.14
CA GLY A 115 -27.70 4.82 12.48
C GLY A 115 -27.33 3.58 11.65
N PHE A 116 -27.71 2.41 12.13
CA PHE A 116 -27.33 1.10 11.55
C PHE A 116 -27.56 0.98 10.04
N SER A 117 -28.67 1.51 9.53
CA SER A 117 -29.01 1.42 8.11
C SER A 117 -28.15 2.30 7.22
N GLY A 118 -27.79 3.50 7.69
CA GLY A 118 -26.97 4.45 6.92
C GLY A 118 -25.52 3.96 6.80
N ASP A 119 -24.95 3.51 7.90
CA ASP A 119 -23.57 2.98 7.93
C ASP A 119 -23.43 1.74 7.04
N LEU A 120 -24.45 0.87 7.04
CA LEU A 120 -24.46 -0.32 6.17
C LEU A 120 -24.49 0.08 4.69
N VAL A 121 -25.37 1.03 4.29
CA VAL A 121 -25.46 1.49 2.89
C VAL A 121 -24.13 2.08 2.44
N VAL A 122 -23.52 2.95 3.25
CA VAL A 122 -22.23 3.57 2.93
C VAL A 122 -21.12 2.50 2.79
N ALA A 123 -21.07 1.52 3.72
CA ALA A 123 -20.07 0.47 3.69
C ALA A 123 -20.24 -0.46 2.47
N VAL A 124 -21.47 -0.80 2.08
CA VAL A 124 -21.75 -1.57 0.87
C VAL A 124 -21.32 -0.80 -0.38
N LEU A 125 -21.75 0.46 -0.50
CA LEU A 125 -21.40 1.30 -1.65
C LEU A 125 -19.88 1.48 -1.77
N ALA A 126 -19.19 1.76 -0.65
CA ALA A 126 -17.73 1.89 -0.62
C ALA A 126 -17.04 0.59 -1.07
N THR A 127 -17.50 -0.57 -0.59
CA THR A 127 -16.91 -1.86 -0.95
C THR A 127 -17.13 -2.18 -2.45
N VAL A 128 -18.36 -2.01 -2.95
CA VAL A 128 -18.69 -2.26 -4.35
C VAL A 128 -17.93 -1.31 -5.27
N TYR A 129 -17.89 -0.03 -4.92
CA TYR A 129 -17.19 0.99 -5.70
C TYR A 129 -15.69 0.72 -5.77
N THR A 130 -15.06 0.41 -4.62
CA THR A 130 -13.61 0.13 -4.57
C THR A 130 -13.28 -1.17 -5.31
N ALA A 131 -14.12 -2.19 -5.22
CA ALA A 131 -13.95 -3.43 -5.98
C ALA A 131 -14.09 -3.18 -7.50
N PHE A 132 -15.04 -2.34 -7.91
CA PHE A 132 -15.18 -1.92 -9.31
C PHE A 132 -13.96 -1.14 -9.79
N LEU A 133 -13.43 -0.21 -8.99
CA LEU A 133 -12.22 0.54 -9.34
C LEU A 133 -11.01 -0.40 -9.49
N LEU A 134 -10.87 -1.39 -8.60
CA LEU A 134 -9.79 -2.38 -8.68
C LEU A 134 -9.89 -3.23 -9.95
N TYR A 135 -11.11 -3.60 -10.36
CA TYR A 135 -11.35 -4.27 -11.62
C TYR A 135 -11.03 -3.36 -12.83
N ALA A 136 -11.45 -2.09 -12.78
CA ALA A 136 -11.21 -1.09 -13.82
C ALA A 136 -9.73 -0.71 -13.97
N ALA A 137 -8.96 -0.71 -12.88
CA ALA A 137 -7.50 -0.50 -12.90
C ALA A 137 -6.76 -1.57 -13.72
N GLY A 138 -7.38 -2.73 -13.90
CA GLY A 138 -6.85 -3.82 -14.70
C GLY A 138 -6.18 -4.93 -13.87
N LEU A 139 -6.60 -6.15 -14.12
CA LEU A 139 -6.11 -7.34 -13.41
C LEU A 139 -4.60 -7.53 -13.51
N LYS A 140 -3.97 -7.05 -14.59
CA LYS A 140 -2.52 -7.11 -14.76
C LYS A 140 -1.77 -6.37 -13.65
N PHE A 141 -2.23 -5.17 -13.27
CA PHE A 141 -1.60 -4.38 -12.21
C PHE A 141 -1.86 -4.95 -10.82
N VAL A 142 -3.00 -5.63 -10.63
CA VAL A 142 -3.28 -6.39 -9.41
C VAL A 142 -2.27 -7.54 -9.25
N LEU A 143 -1.97 -8.27 -10.33
CA LEU A 143 -0.96 -9.33 -10.31
C LEU A 143 0.45 -8.77 -10.04
N VAL A 144 0.81 -7.66 -10.68
CA VAL A 144 2.09 -6.97 -10.41
C VAL A 144 2.16 -6.49 -8.96
N SER A 145 1.06 -6.03 -8.37
CA SER A 145 1.01 -5.63 -6.95
C SER A 145 1.38 -6.76 -6.00
N PHE A 146 1.01 -8.01 -6.30
CA PHE A 146 1.42 -9.15 -5.49
C PHE A 146 2.93 -9.38 -5.48
N ILE A 147 3.65 -9.00 -6.54
CA ILE A 147 5.12 -9.07 -6.59
C ILE A 147 5.72 -8.13 -5.54
N PHE A 148 5.09 -6.99 -5.26
CA PHE A 148 5.52 -6.06 -4.20
C PHE A 148 5.07 -6.49 -2.82
N TYR A 149 3.89 -7.09 -2.69
CA TYR A 149 3.38 -7.58 -1.40
C TYR A 149 4.12 -8.83 -0.91
N ALA A 150 4.61 -9.70 -1.79
CA ALA A 150 5.32 -10.90 -1.40
C ALA A 150 6.60 -10.61 -0.57
N PRO A 151 7.51 -9.68 -0.97
CA PRO A 151 8.63 -9.27 -0.13
C PRO A 151 8.21 -8.61 1.19
N ALA A 152 7.11 -7.85 1.19
CA ALA A 152 6.59 -7.23 2.41
C ALA A 152 6.19 -8.26 3.47
N THR A 153 5.85 -9.49 3.06
CA THR A 153 5.58 -10.61 3.99
C THR A 153 6.81 -10.96 4.85
N VAL A 154 8.02 -10.74 4.33
CA VAL A 154 9.26 -10.97 5.10
C VAL A 154 9.31 -10.03 6.31
N LEU A 155 8.94 -8.76 6.14
CA LEU A 155 8.87 -7.78 7.23
C LEU A 155 7.83 -8.20 8.27
N PHE A 156 6.67 -8.69 7.83
CA PHE A 156 5.63 -9.22 8.72
C PHE A 156 6.13 -10.42 9.53
N VAL A 157 6.83 -11.38 8.89
CA VAL A 157 7.40 -12.54 9.58
C VAL A 157 8.46 -12.10 10.59
N MET A 158 9.29 -11.12 10.24
CA MET A 158 10.30 -10.56 11.18
C MET A 158 9.62 -9.95 12.40
N ALA A 159 8.60 -9.11 12.20
CA ALA A 159 7.86 -8.49 13.30
C ALA A 159 7.23 -9.54 14.24
N ARG A 160 6.59 -10.56 13.68
CA ARG A 160 5.98 -11.65 14.48
C ARG A 160 7.00 -12.49 15.24
N ARG A 161 8.17 -12.75 14.65
CA ARG A 161 9.27 -13.46 15.33
C ARG A 161 9.86 -12.65 16.48
N GLU A 162 10.02 -11.33 16.31
CA GLU A 162 10.50 -10.43 17.38
C GLU A 162 9.55 -10.39 18.59
N GLN A 163 8.25 -10.65 18.36
CA GLN A 163 7.22 -10.72 19.40
C GLN A 163 7.11 -12.11 20.05
N GLY A 164 7.86 -13.10 19.59
CA GLY A 164 7.71 -14.50 20.02
C GLY A 164 6.37 -15.13 19.65
N ARG A 165 5.61 -14.53 18.74
CA ARG A 165 4.33 -15.03 18.26
C ARG A 165 4.53 -15.99 17.09
N ARG A 166 3.57 -16.91 16.89
CA ARG A 166 3.56 -17.75 15.69
C ARG A 166 3.44 -16.86 14.45
N PRO A 167 4.28 -17.05 13.42
CA PRO A 167 4.33 -16.16 12.26
C PRO A 167 2.99 -16.09 11.50
N PHE A 168 2.26 -17.20 11.42
CA PHE A 168 0.98 -17.26 10.72
C PHE A 168 -0.07 -18.04 11.50
N SER A 169 -1.29 -17.49 11.58
CA SER A 169 -2.49 -18.25 11.89
C SER A 169 -2.99 -19.01 10.64
N PRO A 170 -3.86 -20.04 10.77
CA PRO A 170 -4.37 -20.77 9.61
C PRO A 170 -5.05 -19.88 8.56
N ARG A 171 -5.67 -18.78 8.98
CA ARG A 171 -6.32 -17.81 8.06
C ARG A 171 -5.29 -16.93 7.35
N GLU A 172 -4.25 -16.51 8.05
CA GLU A 172 -3.16 -15.71 7.49
C GLU A 172 -2.32 -16.53 6.50
N LEU A 173 -2.22 -17.85 6.72
CA LEU A 173 -1.56 -18.75 5.78
C LEU A 173 -2.26 -18.81 4.41
N ILE A 174 -3.59 -18.72 4.40
CA ILE A 174 -4.36 -18.65 3.13
C ILE A 174 -4.03 -17.34 2.39
N ILE A 175 -3.99 -16.22 3.11
CA ILE A 175 -3.65 -14.93 2.52
C ILE A 175 -2.22 -14.95 1.97
N LEU A 176 -1.28 -15.52 2.71
CA LEU A 176 0.10 -15.72 2.25
C LEU A 176 0.14 -16.58 0.99
N ALA A 177 -0.55 -17.72 0.98
CA ALA A 177 -0.60 -18.62 -0.18
C ALA A 177 -1.14 -17.90 -1.43
N VAL A 178 -2.25 -17.15 -1.28
CA VAL A 178 -2.81 -16.34 -2.37
C VAL A 178 -1.82 -15.28 -2.85
N SER A 179 -1.13 -14.59 -1.94
CA SER A 179 -0.14 -13.56 -2.29
C SER A 179 1.06 -14.15 -3.02
N VAL A 180 1.58 -15.28 -2.55
CA VAL A 180 2.72 -15.98 -3.20
C VAL A 180 2.32 -16.52 -4.57
N VAL A 181 1.17 -17.17 -4.67
CA VAL A 181 0.66 -17.69 -5.96
C VAL A 181 0.43 -16.53 -6.93
N GLY A 182 -0.19 -15.44 -6.48
CA GLY A 182 -0.37 -14.22 -7.27
C GLY A 182 0.96 -13.62 -7.75
N ALA A 183 1.97 -13.56 -6.88
CA ALA A 183 3.30 -13.09 -7.24
C ALA A 183 3.99 -13.99 -8.27
N VAL A 184 3.91 -15.32 -8.10
CA VAL A 184 4.47 -16.27 -9.08
C VAL A 184 3.77 -16.13 -10.44
N ILE A 185 2.43 -16.06 -10.46
CA ILE A 185 1.68 -15.84 -11.70
C ILE A 185 2.08 -14.50 -12.33
N GLY A 186 2.22 -13.44 -11.53
CA GLY A 186 2.65 -12.12 -12.00
C GLY A 186 4.04 -12.15 -12.64
N VAL A 187 5.02 -12.80 -12.00
CA VAL A 187 6.38 -12.95 -12.54
C VAL A 187 6.38 -13.79 -13.84
N VAL A 188 5.63 -14.89 -13.88
CA VAL A 188 5.51 -15.73 -15.07
C VAL A 188 4.85 -14.95 -16.21
N ALA A 189 3.78 -14.21 -15.94
CA ALA A 189 3.07 -13.40 -16.93
C ALA A 189 3.97 -12.29 -17.52
N LEU A 190 4.85 -11.70 -16.71
CA LEU A 190 5.87 -10.76 -17.17
C LEU A 190 6.94 -11.45 -18.03
N ALA A 191 7.43 -12.62 -17.58
CA ALA A 191 8.48 -13.37 -18.30
C ALA A 191 8.02 -13.92 -19.64
N VAL A 192 6.74 -14.31 -19.76
CA VAL A 192 6.14 -14.82 -21.00
C VAL A 192 5.66 -13.68 -21.94
N GLY A 193 5.71 -12.43 -21.47
CA GLY A 193 5.29 -11.27 -22.27
C GLY A 193 3.77 -11.08 -22.36
N TRP A 194 2.99 -11.75 -21.51
CA TRP A 194 1.54 -11.51 -21.41
C TRP A 194 1.21 -10.16 -20.80
N ILE A 195 2.12 -9.63 -20.00
CA ILE A 195 2.07 -8.28 -19.43
C ILE A 195 3.28 -7.54 -19.99
N SER A 196 3.06 -6.61 -20.92
CA SER A 196 4.06 -5.64 -21.34
C SER A 196 4.11 -4.51 -20.30
N LEU A 197 5.31 -4.20 -19.85
CA LEU A 197 5.62 -3.04 -19.01
C LEU A 197 5.66 -1.75 -19.83
#